data_5660ab255c60b5189065b707a73aa777
#
_entry.id   5660ab255c60b5189065b707a73aa777
#
_cell.length_a   1.000
_cell.length_b   1.000
_cell.length_c   1.000
_cell.angle_alpha   90.00
_cell.angle_beta   90.00
_cell.angle_gamma   90.00
#
_symmetry.space_group_name_H-M   'P 1'
#
loop_
_entity.id
_entity.type
_entity.pdbx_description
1 polymer ?
#
loop_
_entity_poly.entity_id
_entity_poly.type
_entity_poly.pdbx_seq_one_letter_code
_entity_poly.pdbx_strand_id
1 'polypeptide(L)'
;PGETEEEFEASYAFVDRVDFYETHIFKYSKREGTKAAVMDGQIDEKIKGERSARMIALGERKKKAYEDSFIGKEVEVLFEERAQIEGKAVMTGHTKEYMKIALETEKNISNCIVKVRIENHSQIIR
;
A
#
# COMPACT_ATOMS: atom_id res chain seq x y z
N PRO A 1 -14.96 -10.28 16.39
CA PRO A 1 -15.89 -10.09 17.51
C PRO A 1 -15.15 -9.76 18.81
N GLY A 2 -15.74 -8.90 19.65
CA GLY A 2 -15.22 -8.54 20.97
C GLY A 2 -14.12 -7.46 20.98
N GLU A 3 -13.69 -6.93 19.84
CA GLU A 3 -12.71 -5.85 19.81
C GLU A 3 -13.25 -4.57 20.46
N THR A 4 -12.64 -4.14 21.55
CA THR A 4 -12.98 -2.88 22.21
C THR A 4 -12.39 -1.67 21.50
N GLU A 5 -12.83 -0.46 21.87
CA GLU A 5 -12.26 0.77 21.32
C GLU A 5 -10.78 0.92 21.73
N GLU A 6 -10.45 0.56 22.96
CA GLU A 6 -9.06 0.59 23.47
C GLU A 6 -8.15 -0.36 22.69
N GLU A 7 -8.64 -1.55 22.34
CA GLU A 7 -7.90 -2.51 21.51
C GLU A 7 -7.71 -2.02 20.09
N PHE A 8 -8.73 -1.41 19.50
CA PHE A 8 -8.61 -0.78 18.21
C PHE A 8 -7.60 0.38 18.22
N GLU A 9 -7.66 1.27 19.21
CA GLU A 9 -6.69 2.37 19.35
C GLU A 9 -5.26 1.86 19.55
N ALA A 10 -5.06 0.79 20.29
CA ALA A 10 -3.76 0.16 20.46
C ALA A 10 -3.24 -0.40 19.12
N SER A 11 -4.09 -1.04 18.33
CA SER A 11 -3.75 -1.54 16.99
C SER A 11 -3.42 -0.39 16.03
N TYR A 12 -4.21 0.67 16.06
CA TYR A 12 -3.97 1.88 15.26
C TYR A 12 -2.61 2.52 15.59
N ALA A 13 -2.31 2.71 16.86
CA ALA A 13 -1.04 3.25 17.32
C ALA A 13 0.16 2.36 16.95
N PHE A 14 -0.04 1.03 16.99
CA PHE A 14 0.98 0.07 16.57
C PHE A 14 1.29 0.19 15.08
N VAL A 15 0.28 0.21 14.22
CA VAL A 15 0.45 0.38 12.77
C VAL A 15 1.12 1.71 12.45
N ASP A 16 0.77 2.77 13.18
CA ASP A 16 1.40 4.08 13.01
C ASP A 16 2.90 4.06 13.35
N ARG A 17 3.31 3.32 14.40
CA ARG A 17 4.72 3.20 14.79
C ARG A 17 5.58 2.32 13.87
N VAL A 18 5.00 1.26 13.30
CA VAL A 18 5.76 0.26 12.53
C VAL A 18 6.17 0.75 11.15
N ASP A 19 5.50 1.76 10.62
CA ASP A 19 5.78 2.32 9.28
C ASP A 19 5.69 1.29 8.15
N PHE A 20 4.61 0.51 8.12
CA PHE A 20 4.34 -0.36 6.97
C PHE A 20 4.23 0.45 5.69
N TYR A 21 4.87 -0.04 4.62
CA TYR A 21 4.72 0.57 3.29
C TYR A 21 3.30 0.39 2.75
N GLU A 22 2.76 -0.81 2.85
CA GLU A 22 1.43 -1.13 2.36
C GLU A 22 0.64 -1.93 3.39
N THR A 23 -0.65 -1.62 3.49
CA THR A 23 -1.58 -2.30 4.38
C THR A 23 -2.83 -2.71 3.61
N HIS A 24 -3.34 -3.89 3.90
CA HIS A 24 -4.61 -4.39 3.37
C HIS A 24 -5.60 -4.52 4.51
N ILE A 25 -6.60 -3.67 4.53
CA ILE A 25 -7.56 -3.55 5.62
C ILE A 25 -8.90 -4.15 5.21
N PHE A 26 -9.35 -5.13 5.97
CA PHE A 26 -10.63 -5.79 5.76
C PHE A 26 -11.46 -5.76 7.03
N LYS A 27 -12.73 -5.37 6.91
CA LYS A 27 -13.71 -5.56 7.98
C LYS A 27 -13.96 -7.04 8.18
N TYR A 28 -14.13 -7.45 9.44
CA TYR A 28 -14.59 -8.80 9.72
C TYR A 28 -15.95 -9.06 9.06
N SER A 29 -16.05 -10.15 8.33
CA SER A 29 -17.27 -10.65 7.70
C SER A 29 -17.63 -11.99 8.29
N LYS A 30 -18.86 -12.14 8.78
CA LYS A 30 -19.36 -13.42 9.30
C LYS A 30 -19.36 -14.47 8.21
N ARG A 31 -18.78 -15.62 8.53
CA ARG A 31 -18.84 -16.81 7.67
C ARG A 31 -19.49 -17.93 8.44
N GLU A 32 -20.56 -18.48 7.88
CA GLU A 32 -21.27 -19.61 8.46
C GLU A 32 -20.30 -20.77 8.76
N GLY A 33 -20.54 -21.48 9.87
CA GLY A 33 -19.71 -22.60 10.31
C GLY A 33 -18.39 -22.24 11.02
N THR A 34 -18.07 -20.93 11.16
CA THR A 34 -16.88 -20.50 11.92
C THR A 34 -17.22 -20.19 13.38
N LYS A 35 -16.25 -20.40 14.27
CA LYS A 35 -16.39 -20.02 15.70
C LYS A 35 -16.65 -18.52 15.85
N ALA A 36 -15.99 -17.68 15.10
CA ALA A 36 -16.14 -16.23 15.17
C ALA A 36 -17.56 -15.77 14.79
N ALA A 37 -18.25 -16.49 13.92
CA ALA A 37 -19.62 -16.13 13.53
C ALA A 37 -20.65 -16.27 14.65
N VAL A 38 -20.37 -17.13 15.63
CA VAL A 38 -21.27 -17.41 16.77
C VAL A 38 -20.77 -16.85 18.10
N MET A 39 -19.63 -16.16 18.09
CA MET A 39 -19.13 -15.48 19.29
C MET A 39 -20.02 -14.33 19.70
N ASP A 40 -20.14 -14.11 21.00
CA ASP A 40 -20.73 -12.91 21.57
C ASP A 40 -19.88 -11.67 21.26
N GLY A 41 -20.44 -10.48 21.44
CA GLY A 41 -19.70 -9.23 21.23
C GLY A 41 -19.45 -8.90 19.75
N GLN A 42 -20.37 -9.30 18.89
CA GLN A 42 -20.33 -8.89 17.48
C GLN A 42 -20.33 -7.37 17.37
N ILE A 43 -19.42 -6.83 16.56
CA ILE A 43 -19.29 -5.39 16.37
C ILE A 43 -20.28 -4.92 15.31
N ASP A 44 -20.94 -3.79 15.58
CA ASP A 44 -21.86 -3.15 14.65
C ASP A 44 -21.16 -2.78 13.33
N GLU A 45 -21.86 -2.94 12.21
CA GLU A 45 -21.30 -2.66 10.87
C GLU A 45 -20.84 -1.21 10.71
N LYS A 46 -21.54 -0.27 11.35
CA LYS A 46 -21.12 1.14 11.33
C LYS A 46 -19.78 1.33 12.02
N ILE A 47 -19.60 0.74 13.20
CA ILE A 47 -18.32 0.80 13.96
C ILE A 47 -17.19 0.14 13.17
N LYS A 48 -17.44 -1.04 12.58
CA LYS A 48 -16.47 -1.70 11.70
C LYS A 48 -16.07 -0.81 10.50
N GLY A 49 -17.07 -0.15 9.92
CA GLY A 49 -16.86 0.79 8.82
C GLY A 49 -15.99 1.98 9.22
N GLU A 50 -16.27 2.61 10.35
CA GLU A 50 -15.51 3.74 10.88
C GLU A 50 -14.06 3.35 11.21
N ARG A 51 -13.86 2.22 11.90
CA ARG A 51 -12.52 1.69 12.21
C ARG A 51 -11.73 1.36 10.94
N SER A 52 -12.36 0.70 9.98
CA SER A 52 -11.75 0.37 8.68
C SER A 52 -11.33 1.64 7.93
N ALA A 53 -12.21 2.65 7.86
CA ALA A 53 -11.91 3.92 7.20
C ALA A 53 -10.71 4.64 7.85
N ARG A 54 -10.63 4.65 9.18
CA ARG A 54 -9.50 5.22 9.92
C ARG A 54 -8.18 4.50 9.61
N MET A 55 -8.18 3.15 9.61
CA MET A 55 -7.00 2.36 9.28
C MET A 55 -6.55 2.54 7.82
N ILE A 56 -7.49 2.59 6.88
CA ILE A 56 -7.20 2.84 5.46
C ILE A 56 -6.54 4.23 5.30
N ALA A 57 -7.11 5.26 5.91
CA ALA A 57 -6.55 6.60 5.87
C ALA A 57 -5.14 6.68 6.48
N LEU A 58 -4.90 5.93 7.56
CA LEU A 58 -3.56 5.80 8.15
C LEU A 58 -2.61 5.14 7.15
N GLY A 59 -2.99 4.02 6.55
CA GLY A 59 -2.18 3.30 5.56
C GLY A 59 -1.79 4.18 4.37
N GLU A 60 -2.76 4.92 3.81
CA GLU A 60 -2.51 5.84 2.70
C GLU A 60 -1.53 6.97 3.08
N ARG A 61 -1.67 7.54 4.26
CA ARG A 61 -0.76 8.57 4.76
C ARG A 61 0.67 8.01 4.94
N LYS A 62 0.80 6.82 5.51
CA LYS A 62 2.09 6.15 5.71
C LYS A 62 2.75 5.80 4.37
N LYS A 63 1.98 5.24 3.44
CA LYS A 63 2.44 4.92 2.09
C LYS A 63 2.97 6.17 1.38
N LYS A 64 2.21 7.26 1.42
CA LYS A 64 2.64 8.54 0.83
C LYS A 64 3.93 9.05 1.47
N ALA A 65 4.04 9.05 2.79
CA ALA A 65 5.24 9.50 3.49
C ALA A 65 6.47 8.64 3.13
N TYR A 66 6.29 7.35 2.97
CA TYR A 66 7.35 6.44 2.53
C TYR A 66 7.80 6.76 1.10
N GLU A 67 6.87 6.90 0.16
CA GLU A 67 7.14 7.29 -1.22
C GLU A 67 7.84 8.66 -1.29
N ASP A 68 7.37 9.64 -0.53
CA ASP A 68 7.98 10.97 -0.42
C ASP A 68 9.46 10.90 0.00
N SER A 69 9.80 9.95 0.85
CA SER A 69 11.18 9.77 1.32
C SER A 69 12.17 9.37 0.23
N PHE A 70 11.68 8.90 -0.91
CA PHE A 70 12.52 8.51 -2.06
C PHE A 70 12.68 9.63 -3.10
N ILE A 71 11.88 10.68 -3.03
CA ILE A 71 12.04 11.82 -3.95
C ILE A 71 13.46 12.41 -3.81
N GLY A 72 14.13 12.58 -4.95
CA GLY A 72 15.51 13.03 -5.02
C GLY A 72 16.56 11.93 -4.86
N LYS A 73 16.16 10.70 -4.52
CA LYS A 73 17.09 9.56 -4.39
C LYS A 73 17.20 8.76 -5.68
N GLU A 74 18.31 8.08 -5.83
CA GLU A 74 18.54 7.07 -6.87
C GLU A 74 18.18 5.69 -6.32
N VAL A 75 17.37 4.93 -7.06
CA VAL A 75 16.94 3.58 -6.73
C VAL A 75 17.25 2.61 -7.85
N GLU A 76 17.47 1.36 -7.52
CA GLU A 76 17.59 0.27 -8.50
C GLU A 76 16.21 -0.30 -8.78
N VAL A 77 15.84 -0.36 -10.07
CA VAL A 77 14.57 -0.86 -10.56
C VAL A 77 14.80 -2.04 -11.49
N LEU A 78 14.18 -3.17 -11.20
CA LEU A 78 14.07 -4.27 -12.14
C LEU A 78 12.88 -3.97 -13.06
N PHE A 79 13.15 -3.64 -14.32
CA PHE A 79 12.11 -3.38 -15.29
C PHE A 79 11.56 -4.67 -15.88
N GLU A 80 10.24 -4.75 -16.01
CA GLU A 80 9.51 -5.98 -16.34
C GLU A 80 8.65 -5.81 -17.58
N GLU A 81 7.85 -4.75 -17.65
CA GLU A 81 6.78 -4.60 -18.63
C GLU A 81 6.82 -3.25 -19.37
N ARG A 82 6.38 -3.28 -20.61
CA ARG A 82 6.00 -2.07 -21.34
C ARG A 82 4.57 -1.67 -21.02
N ALA A 83 4.36 -0.39 -20.84
CA ALA A 83 3.04 0.20 -20.63
C ALA A 83 2.91 1.53 -21.38
N GLN A 84 1.70 2.07 -21.40
CA GLN A 84 1.44 3.45 -21.81
C GLN A 84 0.80 4.18 -20.64
N ILE A 85 1.35 5.33 -20.31
CA ILE A 85 0.80 6.24 -19.30
C ILE A 85 0.64 7.60 -19.96
N GLU A 86 -0.59 8.12 -19.95
CA GLU A 86 -0.93 9.39 -20.58
C GLU A 86 -0.45 9.51 -22.05
N GLY A 87 -0.53 8.38 -22.79
CA GLY A 87 -0.11 8.33 -24.20
C GLY A 87 1.39 8.21 -24.43
N LYS A 88 2.21 8.18 -23.39
CA LYS A 88 3.66 8.01 -23.46
C LYS A 88 4.07 6.57 -23.26
N ALA A 89 5.04 6.11 -24.03
CA ALA A 89 5.63 4.79 -23.84
C ALA A 89 6.53 4.79 -22.59
N VAL A 90 6.25 3.86 -21.70
CA VAL A 90 7.02 3.69 -20.46
C VAL A 90 7.43 2.23 -20.27
N MET A 91 8.53 2.02 -19.58
CA MET A 91 8.83 0.74 -18.95
C MET A 91 8.46 0.83 -17.48
N THR A 92 7.85 -0.23 -16.96
CA THR A 92 7.50 -0.34 -15.53
C THR A 92 8.27 -1.48 -14.88
N GLY A 93 8.58 -1.31 -13.61
CA GLY A 93 9.31 -2.29 -12.83
C GLY A 93 9.23 -2.00 -11.35
N HIS A 94 9.85 -2.85 -10.55
CA HIS A 94 9.82 -2.73 -9.09
C HIS A 94 11.21 -2.49 -8.52
N THR A 95 11.26 -1.67 -7.47
CA THR A 95 12.43 -1.59 -6.59
C THR A 95 12.46 -2.79 -5.64
N LYS A 96 13.58 -3.00 -4.96
CA LYS A 96 13.67 -4.01 -3.88
C LYS A 96 12.73 -3.72 -2.70
N GLU A 97 12.26 -2.48 -2.57
CA GLU A 97 11.28 -2.05 -1.59
C GLU A 97 9.83 -2.21 -2.07
N TYR A 98 9.60 -2.86 -3.21
CA TYR A 98 8.28 -3.09 -3.83
C TYR A 98 7.58 -1.85 -4.38
N MET A 99 8.25 -0.71 -4.48
CA MET A 99 7.67 0.42 -5.20
C MET A 99 7.66 0.14 -6.71
N LYS A 100 6.52 0.35 -7.35
CA LYS A 100 6.39 0.24 -8.80
C LYS A 100 6.77 1.58 -9.45
N ILE A 101 7.77 1.54 -10.32
CA ILE A 101 8.33 2.73 -10.96
C ILE A 101 8.06 2.69 -12.46
N ALA A 102 7.70 3.85 -13.03
CA ALA A 102 7.62 4.08 -14.46
C ALA A 102 8.81 4.92 -14.94
N LEU A 103 9.42 4.50 -16.02
CA LEU A 103 10.45 5.25 -16.74
C LEU A 103 10.00 5.48 -18.17
N GLU A 104 9.91 6.75 -18.59
CA GLU A 104 9.63 7.10 -19.97
C GLU A 104 10.82 6.73 -20.85
N THR A 105 10.63 5.75 -21.74
CA THR A 105 11.67 5.28 -22.66
C THR A 105 11.07 4.47 -23.82
N GLU A 106 11.64 4.66 -25.00
CA GLU A 106 11.35 3.84 -26.18
C GLU A 106 12.14 2.50 -26.19
N LYS A 107 13.19 2.41 -25.35
CA LYS A 107 14.04 1.23 -25.29
C LYS A 107 13.35 0.10 -24.55
N ASN A 108 13.50 -1.12 -25.04
CA ASN A 108 13.14 -2.30 -24.28
C ASN A 108 14.24 -2.65 -23.29
N ILE A 109 13.96 -2.45 -22.02
CA ILE A 109 14.85 -2.75 -20.90
C ILE A 109 14.25 -3.84 -19.98
N SER A 110 13.38 -4.71 -20.51
CA SER A 110 12.83 -5.85 -19.76
C SER A 110 13.95 -6.74 -19.22
N ASN A 111 13.77 -7.22 -18.00
CA ASN A 111 14.75 -8.01 -17.23
C ASN A 111 16.09 -7.28 -16.97
N CYS A 112 16.12 -5.96 -17.08
CA CYS A 112 17.30 -5.17 -16.75
C CYS A 112 17.09 -4.46 -15.40
N ILE A 113 18.16 -4.43 -14.59
CA ILE A 113 18.20 -3.58 -13.39
C ILE A 113 18.83 -2.26 -13.80
N VAL A 114 18.10 -1.18 -13.64
CA VAL A 114 18.55 0.17 -14.01
C VAL A 114 18.44 1.09 -12.80
N LYS A 115 19.45 1.92 -12.59
CA LYS A 115 19.40 3.00 -11.59
C LYS A 115 18.56 4.15 -12.11
N VAL A 116 17.55 4.53 -11.35
CA VAL A 116 16.60 5.59 -11.68
C VAL A 116 16.58 6.61 -10.56
N ARG A 117 16.71 7.88 -10.90
CA ARG A 117 16.46 8.96 -9.95
C ARG A 117 14.98 9.26 -9.89
N ILE A 118 14.41 9.21 -8.70
CA ILE A 118 13.02 9.56 -8.46
C ILE A 118 12.93 11.09 -8.32
N GLU A 119 12.40 11.75 -9.31
CA GLU A 119 12.30 13.22 -9.33
C GLU A 119 10.96 13.71 -8.78
N ASN A 120 9.91 12.95 -9.00
CA ASN A 120 8.56 13.30 -8.59
C ASN A 120 7.65 12.07 -8.48
N HIS A 121 6.46 12.27 -7.92
CA HIS A 121 5.46 11.20 -7.69
C HIS A 121 4.92 10.57 -8.97
N SER A 122 4.98 11.23 -10.13
CA SER A 122 4.44 10.65 -11.37
C SER A 122 5.23 9.42 -11.84
N GLN A 123 6.44 9.25 -11.34
CA GLN A 123 7.26 8.06 -11.61
C GLN A 123 6.88 6.87 -10.72
N ILE A 124 6.17 7.10 -9.62
CA ILE A 124 5.72 6.04 -8.71
C ILE A 124 4.29 5.67 -9.07
N ILE A 125 4.07 4.44 -9.51
CA ILE A 125 2.75 3.95 -9.95
C ILE A 125 2.07 3.22 -8.79
N ARG A 126 0.79 3.46 -8.62
CA ARG A 126 -0.06 2.78 -7.63
C ARG A 126 -0.95 1.73 -8.28
#